data_09d3e8ce993c1c6be3b68cac36df611a
#
_entry.id   09d3e8ce993c1c6be3b68cac36df611a
#
_cell.length_a   1.000
_cell.length_b   1.000
_cell.length_c   1.000
_cell.angle_alpha   90.00
_cell.angle_beta   90.00
_cell.angle_gamma   90.00
#
_symmetry.space_group_name_H-M   'P 1'
#
loop_
_entity.id
_entity.type
_entity.pdbx_description
1 polymer ?
#
loop_
_entity_poly.entity_id
_entity_poly.type
_entity_poly.pdbx_seq_one_letter_code
_entity_poly.pdbx_strand_id
1 'polypeptide(L)'
;MNLRRFEIKRPVPTDPTEYLAKMAAAFTPAASTATTILAERLDHTRSIKSRVFLCGNGGSAANSNHWENDLIYGAAKGGLGGVRAHSLSSNTSVLMCLANDTGYENIFSGQLEVLASEGDILIALSGSGNSPNILRAITTANSLGMESWVIVGFDGGKALELAKHSIHFPITDMQIAEDLQMVVCHTVTRHLFAPKK
;
A
#
# COMPACT_ATOMS: atom_id res chain seq x y z
N MET A 1 11.50 -19.60 -23.21
CA MET A 1 11.07 -18.50 -22.35
C MET A 1 12.29 -17.61 -22.09
N ASN A 2 12.39 -16.48 -22.81
CA ASN A 2 13.55 -15.59 -22.69
C ASN A 2 13.33 -14.70 -21.47
N LEU A 3 13.87 -15.09 -20.32
CA LEU A 3 14.01 -14.20 -19.20
C LEU A 3 14.90 -13.05 -19.67
N ARG A 4 14.33 -11.92 -20.05
CA ARG A 4 15.10 -10.71 -20.30
C ARG A 4 15.94 -10.47 -19.05
N ARG A 5 17.27 -10.55 -19.19
CA ARG A 5 18.20 -10.11 -18.15
C ARG A 5 17.91 -8.64 -17.92
N PHE A 6 17.33 -8.32 -16.79
CA PHE A 6 17.28 -6.94 -16.33
C PHE A 6 18.71 -6.52 -16.02
N GLU A 7 19.31 -5.71 -16.90
CA GLU A 7 20.59 -5.10 -16.63
C GLU A 7 20.41 -4.10 -15.48
N ILE A 8 20.92 -4.45 -14.32
CA ILE A 8 21.03 -3.51 -13.20
C ILE A 8 22.15 -2.52 -13.56
N LYS A 9 21.78 -1.36 -14.06
CA LYS A 9 22.71 -0.33 -14.55
C LYS A 9 23.38 0.51 -13.45
N ARG A 10 23.11 0.24 -12.17
CA ARG A 10 23.66 0.99 -11.03
C ARG A 10 24.18 0.03 -9.97
N PRO A 11 25.26 0.39 -9.25
CA PRO A 11 25.69 -0.41 -8.10
C PRO A 11 24.56 -0.41 -7.06
N VAL A 12 24.09 -1.60 -6.72
CA VAL A 12 23.12 -1.82 -5.66
C VAL A 12 23.90 -2.04 -4.36
N PRO A 13 23.56 -1.37 -3.25
CA PRO A 13 24.22 -1.62 -1.99
C PRO A 13 24.10 -3.10 -1.60
N THR A 14 25.23 -3.73 -1.32
CA THR A 14 25.29 -5.10 -0.78
C THR A 14 25.71 -5.10 0.69
N ASP A 15 26.23 -3.97 1.18
CA ASP A 15 26.53 -3.76 2.60
C ASP A 15 25.27 -3.34 3.35
N PRO A 16 24.89 -4.03 4.44
CA PRO A 16 23.68 -3.71 5.21
C PRO A 16 23.67 -2.28 5.77
N THR A 17 24.82 -1.75 6.15
CA THR A 17 24.91 -0.38 6.70
C THR A 17 24.62 0.67 5.63
N GLU A 18 25.18 0.48 4.42
CA GLU A 18 24.90 1.33 3.27
C GLU A 18 23.43 1.25 2.87
N TYR A 19 22.85 0.04 2.84
CA TYR A 19 21.45 -0.20 2.55
C TYR A 19 20.53 0.56 3.52
N LEU A 20 20.77 0.43 4.82
CA LEU A 20 20.00 1.12 5.85
C LEU A 20 20.14 2.64 5.78
N ALA A 21 21.35 3.14 5.52
CA ALA A 21 21.58 4.58 5.35
C ALA A 21 20.81 5.13 4.15
N LYS A 22 20.80 4.40 3.03
CA LYS A 22 20.06 4.77 1.82
C LYS A 22 18.53 4.73 2.05
N MET A 23 18.03 3.73 2.76
CA MET A 23 16.62 3.64 3.16
C MET A 23 16.22 4.82 4.06
N ALA A 24 17.03 5.13 5.07
CA ALA A 24 16.77 6.25 5.98
C ALA A 24 16.76 7.61 5.24
N ALA A 25 17.68 7.81 4.29
CA ALA A 25 17.72 9.03 3.48
C ALA A 25 16.51 9.20 2.55
N ALA A 26 15.89 8.09 2.12
CA ALA A 26 14.71 8.11 1.27
C ALA A 26 13.41 8.43 2.06
N PHE A 27 13.41 8.29 3.39
CA PHE A 27 12.27 8.64 4.23
C PHE A 27 12.25 10.14 4.52
N THR A 28 11.70 10.92 3.59
CA THR A 28 11.70 12.38 3.62
C THR A 28 10.77 12.96 4.70
N PRO A 29 10.95 14.23 5.12
CA PRO A 29 9.99 14.91 6.00
C PRO A 29 8.56 14.93 5.45
N ALA A 30 8.39 15.06 4.13
CA ALA A 30 7.08 15.00 3.49
C ALA A 30 6.43 13.63 3.65
N ALA A 31 7.20 12.54 3.42
CA ALA A 31 6.72 11.18 3.65
C ALA A 31 6.36 10.92 5.12
N SER A 32 7.13 11.46 6.06
CA SER A 32 6.85 11.38 7.50
C SER A 32 5.52 12.08 7.85
N THR A 33 5.30 13.30 7.35
CA THR A 33 4.05 14.03 7.55
C THR A 33 2.86 13.27 6.97
N ALA A 34 2.96 12.80 5.72
CA ALA A 34 1.90 12.03 5.07
C ALA A 34 1.61 10.71 5.81
N THR A 35 2.62 10.04 6.36
CA THR A 35 2.45 8.84 7.20
C THR A 35 1.65 9.13 8.47
N THR A 36 1.90 10.27 9.12
CA THR A 36 1.14 10.69 10.31
C THR A 36 -0.32 10.97 9.94
N ILE A 37 -0.57 11.70 8.85
CA ILE A 37 -1.92 11.97 8.36
C ILE A 37 -2.67 10.65 8.06
N LEU A 38 -2.01 9.69 7.39
CA LEU A 38 -2.62 8.37 7.14
C LEU A 38 -2.97 7.66 8.45
N ALA A 39 -2.10 7.71 9.46
CA ALA A 39 -2.37 7.09 10.76
C ALA A 39 -3.61 7.69 11.44
N GLU A 40 -3.76 9.01 11.43
CA GLU A 40 -4.93 9.72 11.95
C GLU A 40 -6.21 9.37 11.17
N ARG A 41 -6.11 9.27 9.83
CA ARG A 41 -7.23 8.85 8.98
C ARG A 41 -7.66 7.41 9.28
N LEU A 42 -6.74 6.47 9.47
CA LEU A 42 -7.08 5.09 9.83
C LEU A 42 -7.69 4.99 11.24
N ASP A 43 -7.25 5.83 12.17
CA ASP A 43 -7.86 5.88 13.49
C ASP A 43 -9.32 6.38 13.43
N HIS A 44 -9.57 7.42 12.63
CA HIS A 44 -10.93 7.89 12.35
C HIS A 44 -11.77 6.79 11.69
N THR A 45 -11.24 6.15 10.64
CA THR A 45 -11.89 5.04 9.91
C THR A 45 -12.27 3.90 10.86
N ARG A 46 -11.39 3.56 11.81
CA ARG A 46 -11.68 2.59 12.88
C ARG A 46 -12.87 3.03 13.72
N SER A 47 -12.93 4.31 14.12
CA SER A 47 -13.98 4.85 15.00
C SER A 47 -15.37 4.80 14.37
N ILE A 48 -15.47 5.04 13.07
CA ILE A 48 -16.72 5.01 12.30
C ILE A 48 -17.02 3.64 11.68
N LYS A 49 -16.12 2.67 11.88
CA LYS A 49 -16.23 1.28 11.38
C LYS A 49 -16.27 1.16 9.85
N SER A 50 -15.74 2.13 9.10
CA SER A 50 -15.48 1.99 7.66
C SER A 50 -14.37 0.97 7.40
N ARG A 51 -14.23 0.53 6.16
CA ARG A 51 -13.24 -0.48 5.75
C ARG A 51 -11.99 0.15 5.17
N VAL A 52 -10.88 -0.58 5.27
CA VAL A 52 -9.62 -0.27 4.61
C VAL A 52 -9.29 -1.42 3.67
N PHE A 53 -9.20 -1.14 2.38
CA PHE A 53 -8.76 -2.08 1.37
C PHE A 53 -7.29 -1.84 1.05
N LEU A 54 -6.54 -2.94 0.89
CA LEU A 54 -5.11 -2.92 0.60
C LEU A 54 -4.89 -3.69 -0.70
N CYS A 55 -4.00 -3.21 -1.57
CA CYS A 55 -3.59 -3.98 -2.75
C CYS A 55 -2.14 -3.70 -3.15
N GLY A 56 -1.53 -4.66 -3.82
CA GLY A 56 -0.17 -4.58 -4.34
C GLY A 56 0.16 -5.78 -5.20
N ASN A 57 1.26 -5.72 -5.93
CA ASN A 57 1.80 -6.84 -6.74
C ASN A 57 3.11 -7.35 -6.12
N GLY A 58 3.42 -8.63 -6.28
CA GLY A 58 4.70 -9.20 -5.85
C GLY A 58 5.00 -8.96 -4.37
N GLY A 59 6.12 -8.30 -4.05
CA GLY A 59 6.50 -7.94 -2.69
C GLY A 59 5.50 -6.98 -2.05
N SER A 60 4.98 -6.01 -2.81
CA SER A 60 3.91 -5.13 -2.34
C SER A 60 2.60 -5.88 -2.02
N ALA A 61 2.31 -7.02 -2.68
CA ALA A 61 1.20 -7.89 -2.30
C ALA A 61 1.44 -8.57 -0.95
N ALA A 62 2.67 -9.05 -0.72
CA ALA A 62 3.07 -9.60 0.57
C ALA A 62 2.94 -8.55 1.68
N ASN A 63 3.37 -7.32 1.42
CA ASN A 63 3.23 -6.20 2.34
C ASN A 63 1.76 -5.85 2.63
N SER A 64 0.88 -5.90 1.64
CA SER A 64 -0.56 -5.65 1.85
C SER A 64 -1.21 -6.72 2.73
N ASN A 65 -0.84 -8.00 2.56
CA ASN A 65 -1.31 -9.10 3.40
C ASN A 65 -0.77 -9.00 4.84
N HIS A 66 0.50 -8.64 4.99
CA HIS A 66 1.08 -8.39 6.31
C HIS A 66 0.37 -7.24 7.03
N TRP A 67 0.12 -6.14 6.31
CA TRP A 67 -0.55 -4.98 6.91
C TRP A 67 -2.00 -5.25 7.29
N GLU A 68 -2.74 -6.06 6.51
CA GLU A 68 -4.07 -6.54 6.90
C GLU A 68 -4.05 -7.20 8.30
N ASN A 69 -3.11 -8.13 8.52
CA ASN A 69 -2.92 -8.76 9.83
C ASN A 69 -2.67 -7.73 10.93
N ASP A 70 -1.80 -6.77 10.69
CA ASP A 70 -1.43 -5.75 11.67
C ASP A 70 -2.58 -4.78 11.97
N LEU A 71 -3.39 -4.42 10.98
CA LEU A 71 -4.55 -3.57 11.15
C LEU A 71 -5.68 -4.27 11.91
N ILE A 72 -5.91 -5.57 11.63
CA ILE A 72 -6.94 -6.35 12.31
C ILE A 72 -6.53 -6.65 13.75
N TYR A 73 -5.35 -7.24 13.96
CA TYR A 73 -4.92 -7.77 15.26
C TYR A 73 -3.92 -6.86 15.97
N GLY A 74 -2.92 -6.33 15.29
CA GLY A 74 -1.89 -5.47 15.86
C GLY A 74 -2.48 -4.21 16.50
N ALA A 75 -3.29 -3.48 15.74
CA ALA A 75 -3.96 -2.28 16.21
C ALA A 75 -4.92 -2.54 17.38
N ALA A 76 -5.53 -3.73 17.44
CA ALA A 76 -6.46 -4.10 18.52
C ALA A 76 -5.79 -4.23 19.90
N LYS A 77 -4.48 -4.50 19.96
CA LYS A 77 -3.73 -4.63 21.23
C LYS A 77 -3.75 -3.37 22.08
N GLY A 78 -4.00 -2.21 21.50
CA GLY A 78 -4.16 -0.94 22.21
C GLY A 78 -5.50 -0.78 22.97
N GLY A 79 -6.38 -1.77 22.89
CA GLY A 79 -7.68 -1.77 23.61
C GLY A 79 -8.81 -1.01 22.90
N LEU A 80 -8.54 -0.32 21.77
CA LEU A 80 -9.54 0.43 21.01
C LEU A 80 -10.14 -0.38 19.83
N GLY A 81 -9.83 -1.67 19.74
CA GLY A 81 -10.23 -2.56 18.65
C GLY A 81 -9.35 -2.43 17.41
N GLY A 82 -9.49 -3.39 16.50
CA GLY A 82 -8.80 -3.41 15.22
C GLY A 82 -9.48 -2.55 14.15
N VAL A 83 -8.80 -2.37 13.02
CA VAL A 83 -9.33 -1.75 11.81
C VAL A 83 -9.96 -2.85 10.93
N ARG A 84 -11.09 -2.57 10.32
CA ARG A 84 -11.75 -3.48 9.36
C ARG A 84 -10.97 -3.47 8.03
N ALA A 85 -9.82 -4.11 8.02
CA ALA A 85 -8.94 -4.19 6.85
C ALA A 85 -9.24 -5.42 5.99
N HIS A 86 -8.98 -5.31 4.68
CA HIS A 86 -9.05 -6.40 3.73
C HIS A 86 -8.00 -6.23 2.63
N SER A 87 -7.11 -7.21 2.50
CA SER A 87 -6.15 -7.26 1.39
C SER A 87 -6.79 -7.91 0.18
N LEU A 88 -6.94 -7.14 -0.89
CA LEU A 88 -7.40 -7.63 -2.19
C LEU A 88 -6.38 -8.59 -2.85
N SER A 89 -5.16 -8.66 -2.31
CA SER A 89 -4.10 -9.57 -2.76
C SER A 89 -4.12 -10.94 -2.06
N SER A 90 -5.03 -11.18 -1.12
CA SER A 90 -5.00 -12.38 -0.27
C SER A 90 -5.73 -13.59 -0.87
N ASN A 91 -6.83 -13.39 -1.59
CA ASN A 91 -7.64 -14.48 -2.13
C ASN A 91 -7.17 -14.90 -3.53
N THR A 92 -6.30 -15.90 -3.58
CA THR A 92 -5.72 -16.39 -4.84
C THR A 92 -6.78 -16.87 -5.83
N SER A 93 -7.87 -17.51 -5.37
CA SER A 93 -8.93 -18.00 -6.27
C SER A 93 -9.64 -16.85 -6.97
N VAL A 94 -9.96 -15.77 -6.25
CA VAL A 94 -10.58 -14.57 -6.82
C VAL A 94 -9.64 -13.88 -7.80
N LEU A 95 -8.36 -13.75 -7.42
CA LEU A 95 -7.34 -13.14 -8.29
C LEU A 95 -7.18 -13.90 -9.61
N MET A 96 -7.10 -15.24 -9.54
CA MET A 96 -6.93 -16.08 -10.73
C MET A 96 -8.18 -16.08 -11.61
N CYS A 97 -9.38 -16.14 -11.04
CA CYS A 97 -10.64 -16.08 -11.75
C CYS A 97 -10.77 -14.73 -12.50
N LEU A 98 -10.62 -13.61 -11.80
CA LEU A 98 -10.70 -12.29 -12.40
C LEU A 98 -9.63 -12.08 -13.49
N ALA A 99 -8.39 -12.54 -13.24
CA ALA A 99 -7.33 -12.45 -14.24
C ALA A 99 -7.63 -13.25 -15.51
N ASN A 100 -8.22 -14.45 -15.36
CA ASN A 100 -8.58 -15.32 -16.50
C ASN A 100 -9.77 -14.78 -17.29
N ASP A 101 -10.79 -14.29 -16.60
CA ASP A 101 -12.09 -13.98 -17.21
C ASP A 101 -12.20 -12.53 -17.67
N THR A 102 -11.51 -11.60 -16.98
CA THR A 102 -11.67 -10.15 -17.22
C THR A 102 -10.36 -9.42 -17.53
N GLY A 103 -9.21 -10.07 -17.31
CA GLY A 103 -7.87 -9.51 -17.49
C GLY A 103 -7.21 -9.12 -16.17
N TYR A 104 -5.87 -9.22 -16.16
CA TYR A 104 -5.05 -8.96 -14.95
C TYR A 104 -5.22 -7.55 -14.38
N GLU A 105 -5.53 -6.57 -15.24
CA GLU A 105 -5.78 -5.20 -14.81
C GLU A 105 -7.03 -5.03 -13.95
N ASN A 106 -7.93 -6.02 -13.93
CA ASN A 106 -9.21 -5.97 -13.19
C ASN A 106 -9.18 -6.69 -11.83
N ILE A 107 -8.07 -7.36 -11.49
CA ILE A 107 -8.02 -8.23 -10.30
C ILE A 107 -8.31 -7.53 -8.97
N PHE A 108 -8.08 -6.22 -8.88
CA PHE A 108 -8.38 -5.42 -7.68
C PHE A 108 -9.65 -4.60 -7.86
N SER A 109 -9.84 -3.96 -9.01
CA SER A 109 -11.02 -3.13 -9.28
C SER A 109 -12.30 -3.94 -9.20
N GLY A 110 -12.35 -5.15 -9.78
CA GLY A 110 -13.53 -6.00 -9.71
C GLY A 110 -13.91 -6.44 -8.28
N GLN A 111 -12.93 -6.56 -7.39
CA GLN A 111 -13.21 -6.82 -5.98
C GLN A 111 -13.77 -5.57 -5.27
N LEU A 112 -13.22 -4.37 -5.57
CA LEU A 112 -13.72 -3.12 -5.00
C LEU A 112 -15.17 -2.85 -5.39
N GLU A 113 -15.56 -3.08 -6.64
CA GLU A 113 -16.93 -2.91 -7.13
C GLU A 113 -17.98 -3.72 -6.33
N VAL A 114 -17.56 -4.86 -5.76
CA VAL A 114 -18.43 -5.74 -4.96
C VAL A 114 -18.35 -5.44 -3.46
N LEU A 115 -17.17 -5.13 -2.95
CA LEU A 115 -16.90 -5.13 -1.51
C LEU A 115 -16.90 -3.74 -0.89
N ALA A 116 -16.57 -2.70 -1.67
CA ALA A 116 -16.34 -1.35 -1.14
C ALA A 116 -17.62 -0.52 -1.10
N SER A 117 -17.61 0.48 -0.24
CA SER A 117 -18.66 1.48 -0.08
C SER A 117 -18.07 2.88 -0.06
N GLU A 118 -18.89 3.89 -0.31
CA GLU A 118 -18.51 5.29 -0.13
C GLU A 118 -17.97 5.54 1.29
N GLY A 119 -16.87 6.30 1.40
CA GLY A 119 -16.20 6.59 2.67
C GLY A 119 -15.21 5.52 3.14
N ASP A 120 -15.11 4.37 2.46
CA ASP A 120 -14.03 3.41 2.69
C ASP A 120 -12.69 3.96 2.18
N ILE A 121 -11.59 3.35 2.59
CA ILE A 121 -10.23 3.75 2.16
C ILE A 121 -9.62 2.65 1.30
N LEU A 122 -8.97 3.04 0.19
CA LEU A 122 -8.03 2.20 -0.54
C LEU A 122 -6.60 2.65 -0.24
N ILE A 123 -5.72 1.71 0.11
CA ILE A 123 -4.26 1.92 0.17
C ILE A 123 -3.61 1.00 -0.87
N ALA A 124 -3.13 1.60 -1.95
CA ALA A 124 -2.43 0.90 -3.02
C ALA A 124 -0.91 0.97 -2.79
N LEU A 125 -0.26 -0.20 -2.77
CA LEU A 125 1.19 -0.33 -2.63
C LEU A 125 1.80 -0.62 -4.00
N SER A 126 2.73 0.23 -4.45
CA SER A 126 3.39 0.05 -5.75
C SER A 126 4.80 0.64 -5.75
N GLY A 127 5.80 -0.15 -6.10
CA GLY A 127 7.15 0.38 -6.30
C GLY A 127 7.17 1.41 -7.44
N SER A 128 6.72 1.05 -8.63
CA SER A 128 6.81 1.89 -9.85
C SER A 128 5.67 2.90 -10.04
N GLY A 129 4.52 2.70 -9.39
CA GLY A 129 3.34 3.53 -9.61
C GLY A 129 2.68 3.42 -11.00
N ASN A 130 3.06 2.42 -11.82
CA ASN A 130 2.59 2.29 -13.21
C ASN A 130 1.87 0.99 -13.54
N SER A 131 1.67 0.09 -12.56
CA SER A 131 0.99 -1.19 -12.80
C SER A 131 -0.48 -0.98 -13.17
N PRO A 132 -0.98 -1.51 -14.30
CA PRO A 132 -2.35 -1.25 -14.79
C PRO A 132 -3.44 -1.61 -13.79
N ASN A 133 -3.29 -2.71 -13.05
CA ASN A 133 -4.25 -3.13 -12.02
C ASN A 133 -4.27 -2.18 -10.81
N ILE A 134 -3.13 -1.59 -10.44
CA ILE A 134 -3.05 -0.57 -9.39
C ILE A 134 -3.74 0.73 -9.84
N LEU A 135 -3.44 1.19 -11.06
CA LEU A 135 -4.06 2.40 -11.62
C LEU A 135 -5.58 2.24 -11.72
N ARG A 136 -6.05 1.08 -12.18
CA ARG A 136 -7.49 0.79 -12.26
C ARG A 136 -8.14 0.71 -10.89
N ALA A 137 -7.48 0.09 -9.89
CA ALA A 137 -7.99 0.07 -8.52
C ALA A 137 -8.16 1.48 -7.94
N ILE A 138 -7.17 2.37 -8.14
CA ILE A 138 -7.24 3.78 -7.68
C ILE A 138 -8.40 4.51 -8.38
N THR A 139 -8.53 4.36 -9.70
CA THR A 139 -9.62 4.98 -10.47
C THR A 139 -10.99 4.50 -10.00
N THR A 140 -11.15 3.18 -9.80
CA THR A 140 -12.40 2.59 -9.30
C THR A 140 -12.71 3.07 -7.89
N ALA A 141 -11.73 3.09 -6.98
CA ALA A 141 -11.93 3.61 -5.63
C ALA A 141 -12.42 5.07 -5.64
N ASN A 142 -11.81 5.92 -6.48
CA ASN A 142 -12.22 7.30 -6.63
C ASN A 142 -13.67 7.43 -7.15
N SER A 143 -14.07 6.60 -8.12
CA SER A 143 -15.43 6.59 -8.66
C SER A 143 -16.48 6.09 -7.69
N LEU A 144 -16.09 5.22 -6.75
CA LEU A 144 -16.96 4.71 -5.67
C LEU A 144 -17.05 5.66 -4.47
N GLY A 145 -16.45 6.85 -4.51
CA GLY A 145 -16.45 7.79 -3.40
C GLY A 145 -15.52 7.40 -2.24
N MET A 146 -14.59 6.46 -2.47
CA MET A 146 -13.59 6.10 -1.49
C MET A 146 -12.50 7.17 -1.38
N GLU A 147 -11.76 7.14 -0.27
CA GLU A 147 -10.50 7.87 -0.13
C GLU A 147 -9.34 6.98 -0.61
N SER A 148 -8.62 7.41 -1.66
CA SER A 148 -7.52 6.64 -2.22
C SER A 148 -6.16 7.18 -1.77
N TRP A 149 -5.31 6.25 -1.30
CA TRP A 149 -3.92 6.47 -0.93
C TRP A 149 -3.02 5.60 -1.81
N VAL A 150 -1.87 6.14 -2.19
CA VAL A 150 -0.80 5.34 -2.80
C VAL A 150 0.49 5.48 -2.00
N ILE A 151 1.18 4.36 -1.76
CA ILE A 151 2.53 4.34 -1.22
C ILE A 151 3.45 3.87 -2.34
N VAL A 152 4.33 4.77 -2.80
CA VAL A 152 5.01 4.61 -4.09
C VAL A 152 6.48 5.00 -4.02
N GLY A 153 7.31 4.27 -4.77
CA GLY A 153 8.73 4.55 -4.99
C GLY A 153 9.00 5.26 -6.32
N PHE A 154 10.23 5.18 -6.79
CA PHE A 154 10.73 5.70 -8.07
C PHE A 154 10.33 7.18 -8.29
N ASP A 155 9.76 7.49 -9.44
CA ASP A 155 9.22 8.81 -9.79
C ASP A 155 7.73 8.96 -9.41
N GLY A 156 7.15 7.94 -8.79
CA GLY A 156 5.74 7.92 -8.40
C GLY A 156 4.79 7.44 -9.48
N GLY A 157 5.21 7.47 -10.73
CA GLY A 157 4.41 7.05 -11.88
C GLY A 157 3.04 7.72 -11.95
N LYS A 158 2.15 7.17 -12.74
CA LYS A 158 0.76 7.68 -12.89
C LYS A 158 -0.08 7.54 -11.62
N ALA A 159 0.29 6.63 -10.71
CA ALA A 159 -0.46 6.44 -9.46
C ALA A 159 -0.38 7.67 -8.55
N LEU A 160 0.76 8.41 -8.58
CA LEU A 160 0.95 9.64 -7.81
C LEU A 160 -0.05 10.75 -8.21
N GLU A 161 -0.41 10.82 -9.48
CA GLU A 161 -1.36 11.80 -10.01
C GLU A 161 -2.83 11.39 -9.81
N LEU A 162 -3.10 10.08 -9.80
CA LEU A 162 -4.45 9.53 -9.74
C LEU A 162 -5.00 9.44 -8.31
N ALA A 163 -4.13 9.14 -7.34
CA ALA A 163 -4.55 8.98 -5.96
C ALA A 163 -4.86 10.33 -5.31
N LYS A 164 -5.86 10.36 -4.41
CA LYS A 164 -6.19 11.57 -3.64
C LYS A 164 -5.07 11.95 -2.67
N HIS A 165 -4.35 10.95 -2.15
CA HIS A 165 -3.24 11.12 -1.21
C HIS A 165 -2.08 10.20 -1.56
N SER A 166 -0.87 10.61 -1.24
CA SER A 166 0.32 9.81 -1.52
C SER A 166 1.37 9.88 -0.42
N ILE A 167 2.09 8.77 -0.25
CA ILE A 167 3.37 8.71 0.46
C ILE A 167 4.41 8.32 -0.59
N HIS A 168 5.24 9.26 -1.01
CA HIS A 168 6.19 9.09 -2.09
C HIS A 168 7.62 9.02 -1.57
N PHE A 169 8.32 7.98 -1.95
CA PHE A 169 9.73 7.76 -1.70
C PHE A 169 10.50 7.86 -3.03
N PRO A 170 11.19 8.98 -3.34
CA PRO A 170 11.87 9.16 -4.62
C PRO A 170 13.18 8.35 -4.67
N ILE A 171 13.05 7.02 -4.62
CA ILE A 171 14.14 6.04 -4.62
C ILE A 171 13.99 5.05 -5.76
N THR A 172 15.02 4.93 -6.61
CA THR A 172 15.06 4.00 -7.75
C THR A 172 15.68 2.66 -7.33
N ASP A 173 15.10 2.05 -6.30
CA ASP A 173 15.52 0.77 -5.73
C ASP A 173 14.27 0.05 -5.22
N MET A 174 13.92 -1.08 -5.86
CA MET A 174 12.65 -1.77 -5.59
C MET A 174 12.60 -2.33 -4.16
N GLN A 175 13.69 -2.91 -3.69
CA GLN A 175 13.76 -3.51 -2.36
C GLN A 175 13.59 -2.44 -1.28
N ILE A 176 14.30 -1.31 -1.41
CA ILE A 176 14.15 -0.19 -0.47
C ILE A 176 12.73 0.40 -0.55
N ALA A 177 12.13 0.51 -1.73
CA ALA A 177 10.77 1.00 -1.87
C ALA A 177 9.77 0.08 -1.16
N GLU A 178 9.92 -1.24 -1.27
CA GLU A 178 9.08 -2.22 -0.57
C GLU A 178 9.32 -2.23 0.94
N ASP A 179 10.57 -2.10 1.40
CA ASP A 179 10.87 -1.97 2.84
C ASP A 179 10.28 -0.68 3.43
N LEU A 180 10.31 0.44 2.69
CA LEU A 180 9.69 1.69 3.12
C LEU A 180 8.16 1.59 3.21
N GLN A 181 7.50 0.77 2.38
CA GLN A 181 6.08 0.44 2.57
C GLN A 181 5.86 -0.21 3.94
N MET A 182 6.75 -1.13 4.35
CA MET A 182 6.67 -1.77 5.67
C MET A 182 6.99 -0.81 6.83
N VAL A 183 7.91 0.14 6.63
CA VAL A 183 8.16 1.20 7.63
C VAL A 183 6.89 2.02 7.86
N VAL A 184 6.17 2.41 6.81
CA VAL A 184 4.87 3.09 6.91
C VAL A 184 3.85 2.22 7.64
N CYS A 185 3.69 0.95 7.21
CA CYS A 185 2.79 -0.02 7.83
C CYS A 185 2.98 -0.09 9.35
N HIS A 186 4.20 -0.37 9.78
CA HIS A 186 4.49 -0.53 11.21
C HIS A 186 4.38 0.78 11.99
N THR A 187 4.75 1.92 11.39
CA THR A 187 4.61 3.23 12.05
C THR A 187 3.15 3.58 12.26
N VAL A 188 2.31 3.38 11.26
CA VAL A 188 0.86 3.58 11.35
C VAL A 188 0.23 2.62 12.37
N THR A 189 0.58 1.34 12.32
CA THR A 189 0.08 0.33 13.27
C THR A 189 0.46 0.69 14.72
N ARG A 190 1.67 1.17 14.95
CA ARG A 190 2.11 1.64 16.27
C ARG A 190 1.34 2.87 16.75
N HIS A 191 0.99 3.80 15.86
CA HIS A 191 0.14 4.94 16.19
C HIS A 191 -1.26 4.48 16.65
N LEU A 192 -1.86 3.52 15.93
CA LEU A 192 -3.17 2.96 16.27
C LEU A 192 -3.18 2.16 17.58
N PHE A 193 -2.06 1.55 17.91
CA PHE A 193 -1.84 0.78 19.13
C PHE A 193 -1.52 1.65 20.35
N ALA A 194 -0.93 2.84 20.16
CA ALA A 194 -0.48 3.69 21.26
C ALA A 194 -1.67 4.15 22.12
N PRO A 195 -1.53 4.16 23.48
CA PRO A 195 -2.54 4.73 24.35
C PRO A 195 -2.77 6.19 23.99
N LYS A 196 -4.03 6.58 23.77
CA LYS A 196 -4.36 8.00 23.62
C LYS A 196 -4.32 8.64 25.01
N LYS A 197 -3.53 9.70 25.13
CA LYS A 197 -3.48 10.54 26.32
C LYS A 197 -4.77 11.33 26.49
#